data_a16ffa6d4abf3034d693042b3eb6faac
#
_entry.id   a16ffa6d4abf3034d693042b3eb6faac
#
_cell.length_a   1.000
_cell.length_b   1.000
_cell.length_c   1.000
_cell.angle_alpha   90.00
_cell.angle_beta   90.00
_cell.angle_gamma   90.00
#
_symmetry.space_group_name_H-M   'P 1'
#
loop_
_entity.id
_entity.type
_entity.pdbx_description
1 polymer ?
#
loop_
_entity_poly.entity_id
_entity_poly.type
_entity_poly.pdbx_seq_one_letter_code
_entity_poly.pdbx_strand_id
1 'polypeptide(L)'
;MKVLLTVIATATMLLAGQANAADGQALAQKSGCLACHSVDKKVLGPSYKDVAAKYKGDKGAEARLVEKVKKGGSGVWGPMPMPANSPQVKDEDIKTIVQWVLSL
;
A
#
# COMPACT_ATOMS: atom_id res chain seq x y z
N MET A 1 22.95 6.33 54.28
CA MET A 1 22.97 6.75 52.86
C MET A 1 22.07 5.84 52.07
N LYS A 2 20.96 6.34 51.66
CA LYS A 2 20.04 5.60 50.76
C LYS A 2 20.39 5.97 49.30
N VAL A 3 20.89 5.01 48.57
CA VAL A 3 21.11 5.16 47.14
C VAL A 3 19.76 4.94 46.46
N LEU A 4 19.18 6.00 45.92
CA LEU A 4 18.01 5.92 45.06
C LEU A 4 18.50 5.46 43.69
N LEU A 5 18.30 4.18 43.39
CA LEU A 5 18.42 3.66 42.04
C LEU A 5 17.20 4.13 41.23
N THR A 6 17.40 5.18 40.49
CA THR A 6 16.43 5.62 39.48
C THR A 6 16.53 4.64 38.32
N VAL A 7 15.61 3.71 38.25
CA VAL A 7 15.45 2.86 37.07
C VAL A 7 14.82 3.74 36.00
N ILE A 8 15.64 4.20 35.07
CA ILE A 8 15.15 4.83 33.84
C ILE A 8 14.64 3.69 32.98
N ALA A 9 13.33 3.48 33.00
CA ALA A 9 12.68 2.62 32.03
C ALA A 9 12.72 3.34 30.67
N THR A 10 13.70 2.99 29.85
CA THR A 10 13.69 3.38 28.45
C THR A 10 12.58 2.59 27.77
N ALA A 11 11.43 3.25 27.55
CA ALA A 11 10.38 2.72 26.72
C ALA A 11 10.92 2.68 25.29
N THR A 12 11.38 1.52 24.84
CA THR A 12 11.68 1.28 23.44
C THR A 12 10.35 1.22 22.71
N MET A 13 9.95 2.29 22.06
CA MET A 13 8.85 2.26 21.11
C MET A 13 9.28 1.42 19.93
N LEU A 14 8.87 0.16 19.93
CA LEU A 14 8.89 -0.68 18.74
C LEU A 14 7.88 -0.11 17.76
N LEU A 15 8.39 0.60 16.73
CA LEU A 15 7.62 0.98 15.56
C LEU A 15 7.44 -0.27 14.66
N ALA A 16 6.94 -1.36 15.25
CA ALA A 16 6.59 -2.55 14.51
C ALA A 16 5.26 -2.30 13.79
N GLY A 17 5.26 -2.32 12.47
CA GLY A 17 4.07 -2.35 11.64
C GLY A 17 3.69 -1.05 10.96
N GLN A 18 4.54 -0.06 10.92
CA GLN A 18 4.44 0.97 9.90
C GLN A 18 5.12 0.43 8.65
N ALA A 19 4.34 -0.30 7.82
CA ALA A 19 4.66 -0.42 6.41
C ALA A 19 4.82 1.03 5.95
N ASN A 20 6.05 1.45 5.74
CA ASN A 20 6.35 2.83 5.56
C ASN A 20 5.63 3.33 4.31
N ALA A 21 4.82 4.38 4.45
CA ALA A 21 4.20 5.05 3.31
C ALA A 21 5.25 5.37 2.23
N ALA A 22 6.48 5.70 2.67
CA ALA A 22 7.62 5.91 1.78
C ALA A 22 8.00 4.65 0.99
N ASP A 23 7.98 3.46 1.63
CA ASP A 23 8.31 2.20 0.95
C ASP A 23 7.24 1.81 -0.07
N GLY A 24 5.98 1.97 0.26
CA GLY A 24 4.87 1.69 -0.66
C GLY A 24 4.92 2.56 -1.90
N GLN A 25 5.16 3.85 -1.73
CA GLN A 25 5.30 4.78 -2.85
C GLN A 25 6.52 4.47 -3.72
N ALA A 26 7.66 4.22 -3.10
CA ALA A 26 8.89 3.88 -3.82
C ALA A 26 8.75 2.56 -4.59
N LEU A 27 8.12 1.56 -3.99
CA LEU A 27 7.84 0.28 -4.66
C LEU A 27 6.87 0.45 -5.82
N ALA A 28 5.82 1.25 -5.67
CA ALA A 28 4.88 1.55 -6.75
C ALA A 28 5.59 2.21 -7.93
N GLN A 29 6.45 3.17 -7.67
CA GLN A 29 7.24 3.83 -8.69
C GLN A 29 8.19 2.86 -9.40
N LYS A 30 8.93 2.08 -8.65
CA LYS A 30 9.86 1.08 -9.16
C LYS A 30 9.16 -0.01 -9.97
N SER A 31 7.96 -0.38 -9.59
CA SER A 31 7.17 -1.43 -10.23
C SER A 31 6.38 -0.95 -11.44
N GLY A 32 6.49 0.33 -11.82
CA GLY A 32 5.83 0.88 -13.00
C GLY A 32 4.36 1.25 -12.80
N CYS A 33 3.83 1.20 -11.59
CA CYS A 33 2.43 1.50 -11.30
C CYS A 33 2.06 2.94 -11.65
N LEU A 34 3.00 3.87 -11.49
CA LEU A 34 2.77 5.30 -11.73
C LEU A 34 2.76 5.69 -13.21
N ALA A 35 2.99 4.75 -14.11
CA ALA A 35 2.76 4.94 -15.54
C ALA A 35 1.26 5.04 -15.87
N CYS A 36 0.41 4.35 -15.10
CA CYS A 36 -1.04 4.30 -15.31
C CYS A 36 -1.85 4.90 -14.15
N HIS A 37 -1.25 5.04 -12.99
CA HIS A 37 -1.86 5.61 -11.81
C HIS A 37 -1.14 6.86 -11.33
N SER A 38 -1.86 7.73 -10.66
CA SER A 38 -1.30 8.85 -9.90
C SER A 38 -1.92 8.84 -8.51
N VAL A 39 -1.29 9.51 -7.55
CA VAL A 39 -1.84 9.65 -6.20
C VAL A 39 -3.13 10.46 -6.23
N ASP A 40 -3.15 11.58 -6.94
CA ASP A 40 -4.21 12.57 -6.90
C ASP A 40 -5.09 12.62 -8.15
N LYS A 41 -4.64 12.10 -9.27
CA LYS A 41 -5.29 12.27 -10.56
C LYS A 41 -5.57 10.94 -11.25
N LYS A 42 -6.70 10.88 -11.96
CA LYS A 42 -6.95 9.81 -12.91
C LYS A 42 -6.02 9.97 -14.12
N VAL A 43 -5.33 8.90 -14.48
CA VAL A 43 -4.53 8.79 -15.71
C VAL A 43 -5.20 7.74 -16.59
N LEU A 44 -4.59 6.59 -16.80
CA LEU A 44 -5.25 5.44 -17.43
C LEU A 44 -6.08 4.66 -16.42
N GLY A 45 -5.57 4.53 -15.20
CA GLY A 45 -6.29 3.95 -14.07
C GLY A 45 -6.78 5.02 -13.09
N PRO A 46 -7.56 4.63 -12.08
CA PRO A 46 -8.05 5.55 -11.05
C PRO A 46 -6.90 6.12 -10.23
N SER A 47 -7.12 7.31 -9.66
CA SER A 47 -6.20 7.86 -8.68
C SER A 47 -6.14 6.95 -7.44
N TYR A 48 -5.01 6.89 -6.78
CA TYR A 48 -4.90 6.09 -5.56
C TYR A 48 -5.75 6.63 -4.42
N LYS A 49 -5.97 7.93 -4.35
CA LYS A 49 -6.90 8.52 -3.38
C LYS A 49 -8.35 8.08 -3.61
N ASP A 50 -8.77 7.95 -4.85
CA ASP A 50 -10.10 7.43 -5.19
C ASP A 50 -10.22 5.95 -4.82
N VAL A 51 -9.17 5.17 -5.06
CA VAL A 51 -9.13 3.76 -4.63
C VAL A 51 -9.26 3.66 -3.12
N ALA A 52 -8.49 4.45 -2.38
CA ALA A 52 -8.57 4.47 -0.92
C ALA A 52 -9.96 4.86 -0.42
N ALA A 53 -10.57 5.87 -1.02
CA ALA A 53 -11.91 6.33 -0.67
C ALA A 53 -12.98 5.26 -0.93
N LYS A 54 -12.90 4.56 -2.08
CA LYS A 54 -13.84 3.49 -2.43
C LYS A 54 -13.82 2.34 -1.42
N TYR A 55 -12.67 1.97 -0.94
CA TYR A 55 -12.48 0.81 -0.07
C TYR A 55 -12.36 1.15 1.41
N LYS A 56 -12.61 2.40 1.78
CA LYS A 56 -12.57 2.83 3.19
C LYS A 56 -13.52 2.00 4.04
N GLY A 57 -12.99 1.40 5.12
CA GLY A 57 -13.77 0.55 6.02
C GLY A 57 -14.03 -0.86 5.52
N ASP A 58 -13.58 -1.21 4.33
CA ASP A 58 -13.70 -2.57 3.78
C ASP A 58 -12.53 -3.44 4.25
N LYS A 59 -12.79 -4.32 5.19
CA LYS A 59 -11.76 -5.19 5.79
C LYS A 59 -11.18 -6.22 4.81
N GLY A 60 -11.90 -6.58 3.77
CA GLY A 60 -11.46 -7.53 2.75
C GLY A 60 -10.75 -6.90 1.57
N ALA A 61 -10.66 -5.57 1.52
CA ALA A 61 -10.13 -4.86 0.36
C ALA A 61 -8.67 -5.17 0.08
N GLU A 62 -7.83 -5.25 1.10
CA GLU A 62 -6.40 -5.53 0.92
C GLU A 62 -6.17 -6.83 0.14
N ALA A 63 -6.78 -7.92 0.57
CA ALA A 63 -6.63 -9.22 -0.09
C ALA A 63 -7.13 -9.20 -1.53
N ARG A 64 -8.31 -8.59 -1.78
CA ARG A 64 -8.87 -8.49 -3.12
C ARG A 64 -8.02 -7.63 -4.04
N LEU A 65 -7.47 -6.53 -3.54
CA LEU A 65 -6.62 -5.64 -4.34
C LEU A 65 -5.26 -6.26 -4.61
N VAL A 66 -4.69 -7.01 -3.68
CA VAL A 66 -3.47 -7.78 -3.93
C VAL A 66 -3.69 -8.76 -5.10
N GLU A 67 -4.78 -9.52 -5.09
CA GLU A 67 -5.13 -10.41 -6.21
C GLU A 67 -5.33 -9.63 -7.51
N LYS A 68 -5.98 -8.47 -7.45
CA LYS A 68 -6.21 -7.62 -8.63
C LYS A 68 -4.89 -7.15 -9.24
N VAL A 69 -3.95 -6.72 -8.43
CA VAL A 69 -2.64 -6.28 -8.91
C VAL A 69 -1.85 -7.45 -9.49
N LYS A 70 -1.92 -8.62 -8.86
CA LYS A 70 -1.25 -9.83 -9.36
C LYS A 70 -1.78 -10.28 -10.72
N LYS A 71 -3.08 -10.36 -10.87
CA LYS A 71 -3.75 -10.95 -12.04
C LYS A 71 -4.19 -9.93 -13.08
N GLY A 72 -4.32 -8.68 -12.68
CA GLY A 72 -4.87 -7.64 -13.54
C GLY A 72 -6.37 -7.78 -13.77
N GLY A 73 -6.87 -7.14 -14.78
CA GLY A 73 -8.27 -7.18 -15.19
C GLY A 73 -8.92 -5.83 -15.31
N SER A 74 -10.22 -5.82 -15.56
CA SER A 74 -11.00 -4.60 -15.78
C SER A 74 -12.39 -4.74 -15.15
N GLY A 75 -13.18 -3.68 -15.21
CA GLY A 75 -14.60 -3.68 -14.88
C GLY A 75 -14.97 -2.81 -13.70
N VAL A 76 -14.26 -2.86 -12.58
CA VAL A 76 -14.58 -2.06 -11.38
C VAL A 76 -14.45 -0.56 -11.64
N TRP A 77 -13.44 -0.18 -12.41
CA TRP A 77 -13.14 1.23 -12.73
C TRP A 77 -13.33 1.56 -14.21
N GLY A 78 -14.03 0.70 -14.94
CA GLY A 78 -14.28 0.86 -16.36
C GLY A 78 -13.64 -0.21 -17.22
N PRO A 79 -13.66 -0.04 -18.56
CA PRO A 79 -13.24 -1.09 -19.50
C PRO A 79 -11.72 -1.18 -19.70
N MET A 80 -10.95 -0.16 -19.28
CA MET A 80 -9.50 -0.16 -19.45
C MET A 80 -8.87 -1.27 -18.62
N PRO A 81 -8.17 -2.25 -19.22
CA PRO A 81 -7.58 -3.34 -18.46
C PRO A 81 -6.31 -2.90 -17.74
N MET A 82 -6.17 -3.34 -16.51
CA MET A 82 -4.90 -3.28 -15.78
C MET A 82 -4.09 -4.53 -16.10
N PRO A 83 -2.82 -4.40 -16.52
CA PRO A 83 -1.99 -5.57 -16.76
C PRO A 83 -1.70 -6.34 -15.48
N ALA A 84 -1.45 -7.64 -15.61
CA ALA A 84 -0.97 -8.46 -14.51
C ALA A 84 0.46 -8.08 -14.13
N ASN A 85 0.73 -7.99 -12.83
CA ASN A 85 2.06 -7.64 -12.33
C ASN A 85 2.84 -8.82 -11.75
N SER A 86 2.21 -9.97 -11.59
CA SER A 86 2.89 -11.19 -11.18
C SER A 86 3.35 -11.97 -12.41
N PRO A 87 4.53 -12.59 -12.41
CA PRO A 87 5.50 -12.71 -11.31
C PRO A 87 6.57 -11.61 -11.26
N GLN A 88 6.51 -10.60 -12.12
CA GLN A 88 7.53 -9.54 -12.21
C GLN A 88 7.68 -8.75 -10.92
N VAL A 89 6.55 -8.48 -10.24
CA VAL A 89 6.53 -7.85 -8.93
C VAL A 89 6.23 -8.91 -7.88
N LYS A 90 7.04 -8.96 -6.83
CA LYS A 90 6.90 -9.94 -5.75
C LYS A 90 5.62 -9.70 -4.96
N ASP A 91 5.03 -10.77 -4.45
CA ASP A 91 3.81 -10.71 -3.64
C ASP A 91 3.95 -9.80 -2.41
N GLU A 92 5.09 -9.83 -1.74
CA GLU A 92 5.38 -8.94 -0.59
C GLU A 92 5.36 -7.47 -0.99
N ASP A 93 5.92 -7.15 -2.13
CA ASP A 93 5.98 -5.78 -2.65
C ASP A 93 4.58 -5.31 -3.06
N ILE A 94 3.80 -6.17 -3.71
CA ILE A 94 2.41 -5.87 -4.07
C ILE A 94 1.60 -5.58 -2.80
N LYS A 95 1.75 -6.40 -1.77
CA LYS A 95 1.07 -6.19 -0.48
C LYS A 95 1.43 -4.83 0.13
N THR A 96 2.70 -4.49 0.13
CA THR A 96 3.18 -3.20 0.65
C THR A 96 2.61 -2.03 -0.15
N ILE A 97 2.57 -2.13 -1.47
CA ILE A 97 1.98 -1.13 -2.35
C ILE A 97 0.48 -0.96 -2.06
N VAL A 98 -0.26 -2.06 -1.97
CA VAL A 98 -1.70 -2.03 -1.67
C VAL A 98 -1.98 -1.41 -0.31
N GLN A 99 -1.22 -1.78 0.71
CA GLN A 99 -1.35 -1.19 2.04
C GLN A 99 -1.11 0.32 2.02
N TRP A 100 -0.11 0.77 1.27
CA TRP A 100 0.14 2.18 1.09
C TRP A 100 -1.02 2.89 0.40
N VAL A 101 -1.52 2.34 -0.71
CA VAL A 101 -2.68 2.92 -1.42
C VAL A 101 -3.89 3.05 -0.50
N LEU A 102 -4.20 2.01 0.26
CA LEU A 102 -5.34 2.02 1.18
C LEU A 102 -5.16 2.97 2.37
N SER A 103 -3.95 3.44 2.62
CA SER A 103 -3.65 4.40 3.69
C SER A 103 -3.84 5.87 3.29
N LEU A 104 -4.08 6.14 2.02
CA LEU A 104 -4.17 7.51 1.48
C LEU A 104 -5.48 8.24 1.79
#